data_a582f09e2f6d55e49451cc53ce6b17ea
#
_entry.id   a582f09e2f6d55e49451cc53ce6b17ea
#
_cell.length_a   1.000
_cell.length_b   1.000
_cell.length_c   1.000
_cell.angle_alpha   90.00
_cell.angle_beta   90.00
_cell.angle_gamma   90.00
#
_symmetry.space_group_name_H-M   'P 1'
#
loop_
_entity.id
_entity.type
_entity.pdbx_description
1 polymer ?
#
loop_
_entity_poly.entity_id
_entity_poly.type
_entity_poly.pdbx_seq_one_letter_code
_entity_poly.pdbx_strand_id
1 'polypeptide(L)'
;FAPILYVLTYDDLDEAVATHNAVPQGLSSAIFTSSLYSAERFLSHEGSDCGIANVNIGTSGAEIGGAFGGEKETGGGREAGSDAWKAYMRRQTCTINWGGELPLAQGVKFDVE
;
A
#
# COMPACT_ATOMS: atom_id res chain seq x y z
N PHE A 1 -19.94 9.92 -4.91
CA PHE A 1 -20.76 10.03 -3.67
C PHE A 1 -22.23 9.99 -4.02
N ALA A 2 -22.84 8.82 -3.93
CA ALA A 2 -24.27 8.61 -4.16
C ALA A 2 -24.79 7.57 -3.14
N PRO A 3 -26.04 7.66 -2.70
CA PRO A 3 -26.64 6.70 -1.77
C PRO A 3 -27.06 5.42 -2.49
N ILE A 4 -26.10 4.76 -3.15
CA ILE A 4 -26.29 3.52 -3.91
C ILE A 4 -25.49 2.42 -3.24
N LEU A 5 -26.14 1.30 -2.95
CA LEU A 5 -25.52 0.09 -2.43
C LEU A 5 -25.75 -1.04 -3.43
N TYR A 6 -24.69 -1.63 -3.93
CA TYR A 6 -24.73 -2.86 -4.71
C TYR A 6 -24.57 -4.05 -3.78
N VAL A 7 -25.43 -5.04 -3.89
CA VAL A 7 -25.39 -6.27 -3.10
C VAL A 7 -25.20 -7.44 -4.03
N LEU A 8 -24.14 -8.21 -3.82
CA LEU A 8 -23.82 -9.43 -4.54
C LEU A 8 -23.69 -10.58 -3.55
N THR A 9 -24.00 -11.79 -4.01
CA THR A 9 -23.76 -13.03 -3.25
C THR A 9 -22.58 -13.76 -3.84
N TYR A 10 -21.90 -14.55 -3.03
CA TYR A 10 -20.77 -15.39 -3.44
C TYR A 10 -20.83 -16.73 -2.68
N ASP A 11 -20.22 -17.77 -3.22
CA ASP A 11 -20.18 -19.08 -2.63
C ASP A 11 -18.87 -19.33 -1.87
N ASP A 12 -17.78 -18.72 -2.31
CA ASP A 12 -16.49 -18.80 -1.62
C ASP A 12 -15.74 -17.45 -1.56
N LEU A 13 -14.78 -17.37 -0.65
CA LEU A 13 -14.04 -16.12 -0.41
C LEU A 13 -13.14 -15.73 -1.58
N ASP A 14 -12.55 -16.67 -2.29
CA ASP A 14 -11.64 -16.35 -3.40
C ASP A 14 -12.42 -15.77 -4.59
N GLU A 15 -13.62 -16.26 -4.85
CA GLU A 15 -14.55 -15.64 -5.80
C GLU A 15 -14.91 -14.21 -5.40
N ALA A 16 -15.22 -14.00 -4.11
CA ALA A 16 -15.54 -12.67 -3.60
C ALA A 16 -14.36 -11.71 -3.74
N VAL A 17 -13.15 -12.15 -3.41
CA VAL A 17 -11.92 -11.35 -3.56
C VAL A 17 -11.63 -11.05 -5.03
N ALA A 18 -11.80 -12.02 -5.93
CA ALA A 18 -11.62 -11.82 -7.37
C ALA A 18 -12.60 -10.76 -7.91
N THR A 19 -13.89 -10.86 -7.54
CA THR A 19 -14.92 -9.89 -7.92
C THR A 19 -14.63 -8.51 -7.35
N HIS A 20 -14.22 -8.44 -6.09
CA HIS A 20 -13.81 -7.21 -5.42
C HIS A 20 -12.64 -6.53 -6.13
N ASN A 21 -11.64 -7.29 -6.53
CA ASN A 21 -10.44 -6.76 -7.18
C ASN A 21 -10.64 -6.42 -8.67
N ALA A 22 -11.73 -6.87 -9.31
CA ALA A 22 -11.98 -6.68 -10.74
C ALA A 22 -12.40 -5.25 -11.14
N VAL A 23 -12.57 -4.34 -10.18
CA VAL A 23 -12.90 -2.93 -10.43
C VAL A 23 -11.65 -2.07 -10.52
N PRO A 24 -11.69 -0.94 -11.25
CA PRO A 24 -10.53 -0.06 -11.40
C PRO A 24 -10.18 0.74 -10.13
N GLN A 25 -11.09 0.85 -9.17
CA GLN A 25 -10.85 1.56 -7.92
C GLN A 25 -10.22 0.64 -6.87
N GLY A 26 -9.39 1.21 -5.98
CA GLY A 26 -8.73 0.49 -4.90
C GLY A 26 -8.46 1.38 -3.69
N LEU A 27 -9.45 2.16 -3.25
CA LEU A 27 -9.27 3.09 -2.13
C LEU A 27 -9.40 2.37 -0.79
N SER A 28 -10.58 1.83 -0.50
CA SER A 28 -10.91 1.28 0.82
C SER A 28 -11.79 0.06 0.72
N SER A 29 -11.52 -0.91 1.57
CA SER A 29 -12.22 -2.19 1.63
C SER A 29 -12.36 -2.69 3.06
N ALA A 30 -13.31 -3.59 3.29
CA ALA A 30 -13.47 -4.24 4.59
C ALA A 30 -14.00 -5.66 4.44
N ILE A 31 -13.59 -6.53 5.35
CA ILE A 31 -14.20 -7.83 5.59
C ILE A 31 -14.77 -7.89 7.01
N PHE A 32 -15.94 -8.47 7.15
CA PHE A 32 -16.54 -8.77 8.46
C PHE A 32 -16.58 -10.27 8.65
N THR A 33 -15.77 -10.78 9.57
CA THR A 33 -15.60 -12.21 9.77
C THR A 33 -15.17 -12.52 11.20
N SER A 34 -15.53 -13.71 11.68
CA SER A 34 -14.98 -14.33 12.90
C SER A 34 -13.88 -15.37 12.57
N SER A 35 -13.64 -15.65 11.30
CA SER A 35 -12.60 -16.57 10.85
C SER A 35 -11.26 -15.87 10.71
N LEU A 36 -10.27 -16.29 11.49
CA LEU A 36 -8.90 -15.82 11.34
C LEU A 36 -8.35 -16.12 9.94
N TYR A 37 -8.63 -17.30 9.39
CA TYR A 37 -8.22 -17.66 8.04
C TYR A 37 -8.75 -16.67 6.99
N SER A 38 -10.03 -16.33 7.06
CA SER A 38 -10.64 -15.38 6.11
C SER A 38 -10.06 -13.98 6.26
N ALA A 39 -9.78 -13.53 7.48
CA ALA A 39 -9.14 -12.25 7.74
C ALA A 39 -7.72 -12.20 7.15
N GLU A 40 -6.89 -13.22 7.44
CA GLU A 40 -5.52 -13.31 6.92
C GLU A 40 -5.51 -13.44 5.39
N ARG A 41 -6.41 -14.22 4.80
CA ARG A 41 -6.55 -14.34 3.33
C ARG A 41 -6.89 -12.99 2.69
N PHE A 42 -7.82 -12.25 3.28
CA PHE A 42 -8.23 -10.93 2.79
C PHE A 42 -7.10 -9.89 2.87
N LEU A 43 -6.27 -9.95 3.92
CA LEU A 43 -5.14 -9.04 4.14
C LEU A 43 -3.84 -9.47 3.43
N SER A 44 -3.79 -10.67 2.86
CA SER A 44 -2.60 -11.17 2.18
C SER A 44 -2.30 -10.43 0.88
N HIS A 45 -1.13 -10.65 0.31
CA HIS A 45 -0.72 -10.10 -0.99
C HIS A 45 -1.60 -10.56 -2.17
N GLU A 46 -2.35 -11.64 -2.00
CA GLU A 46 -3.36 -12.13 -2.95
C GLU A 46 -4.79 -11.71 -2.56
N GLY A 47 -4.93 -10.95 -1.48
CA GLY A 47 -6.20 -10.50 -0.93
C GLY A 47 -6.71 -9.22 -1.57
N SER A 48 -7.19 -8.29 -0.73
CA SER A 48 -7.75 -7.02 -1.19
C SER A 48 -6.71 -6.09 -1.81
N ASP A 49 -6.91 -5.72 -3.06
CA ASP A 49 -6.08 -4.74 -3.80
C ASP A 49 -6.58 -3.31 -3.56
N CYS A 50 -6.54 -2.91 -2.30
CA CYS A 50 -6.92 -1.57 -1.85
C CYS A 50 -5.84 -0.96 -0.95
N GLY A 51 -5.75 0.35 -0.96
CA GLY A 51 -4.84 1.08 -0.07
C GLY A 51 -5.22 0.98 1.40
N ILE A 52 -6.50 0.72 1.70
CA ILE A 52 -7.03 0.47 3.03
C ILE A 52 -7.80 -0.84 3.01
N ALA A 53 -7.38 -1.81 3.81
CA ALA A 53 -8.05 -3.09 3.99
C ALA A 53 -8.34 -3.30 5.48
N ASN A 54 -9.59 -3.30 5.84
CA ASN A 54 -10.04 -3.37 7.23
C ASN A 54 -10.66 -4.72 7.56
N VAL A 55 -10.55 -5.15 8.80
CA VAL A 55 -11.24 -6.32 9.34
C VAL A 55 -12.14 -5.89 10.47
N ASN A 56 -13.43 -6.21 10.35
CA ASN A 56 -14.47 -5.91 11.35
C ASN A 56 -14.63 -4.43 11.67
N ILE A 57 -14.21 -3.56 10.76
CA ILE A 57 -14.46 -2.12 10.79
C ILE A 57 -14.84 -1.65 9.39
N GLY A 58 -15.69 -0.66 9.27
CA GLY A 58 -16.17 -0.15 7.98
C GLY A 58 -15.11 0.59 7.18
N THR A 59 -15.44 0.88 5.92
CA THR A 59 -14.57 1.56 4.97
C THR A 59 -14.55 3.09 5.11
N SER A 60 -15.44 3.66 5.92
CA SER A 60 -15.62 5.10 6.08
C SER A 60 -14.69 5.66 7.15
N GLY A 61 -13.47 5.83 6.84
CA GLY A 61 -12.49 6.44 7.73
C GLY A 61 -11.26 5.57 7.93
N ALA A 62 -10.13 6.20 7.82
CA ALA A 62 -8.86 5.60 8.19
C ALA A 62 -8.57 5.88 9.66
N GLU A 63 -7.95 4.94 10.33
CA GLU A 63 -7.39 5.17 11.66
C GLU A 63 -6.33 6.29 11.58
N ILE A 64 -6.34 7.21 12.54
CA ILE A 64 -5.49 8.43 12.48
C ILE A 64 -4.00 8.13 12.29
N GLY A 65 -3.50 7.02 12.76
CA GLY A 65 -2.10 6.61 12.57
C GLY A 65 -1.82 5.97 11.22
N GLY A 66 -2.84 5.53 10.50
CA GLY A 66 -2.71 4.83 9.23
C GLY A 66 -2.48 5.75 8.05
N ALA A 67 -1.74 5.29 7.06
CA ALA A 67 -1.53 6.03 5.82
C ALA A 67 -2.78 5.96 4.94
N PHE A 68 -3.38 7.11 4.61
CA PHE A 68 -4.57 7.21 3.77
C PHE A 68 -4.17 7.38 2.30
N GLY A 69 -4.71 6.53 1.46
CA GLY A 69 -4.54 6.57 0.01
C GLY A 69 -4.97 5.26 -0.63
N GLY A 70 -5.03 5.23 -1.95
CA GLY A 70 -5.54 4.12 -2.73
C GLY A 70 -4.51 3.47 -3.64
N GLU A 71 -4.95 2.41 -4.26
CA GLU A 71 -4.23 1.67 -5.30
C GLU A 71 -5.00 1.77 -6.63
N LYS A 72 -4.48 1.20 -7.69
CA LYS A 72 -5.06 1.21 -9.04
C LYS A 72 -5.38 2.65 -9.50
N GLU A 73 -6.55 2.91 -10.04
CA GLU A 73 -6.94 4.26 -10.52
C GLU A 73 -7.17 5.26 -9.38
N THR A 74 -7.24 4.83 -8.14
CA THR A 74 -7.29 5.73 -6.97
C THR A 74 -5.90 6.20 -6.52
N GLY A 75 -4.85 5.85 -7.25
CA GLY A 75 -3.46 6.27 -7.03
C GLY A 75 -2.62 5.19 -6.35
N GLY A 76 -1.33 5.38 -6.25
CA GLY A 76 -0.38 4.47 -5.59
C GLY A 76 0.40 5.15 -4.48
N GLY A 77 0.03 6.40 -4.13
CA GLY A 77 0.62 7.16 -3.04
C GLY A 77 -0.21 7.14 -1.77
N ARG A 78 0.25 7.88 -0.78
CA ARG A 78 -0.52 8.11 0.45
C ARG A 78 -0.56 9.61 0.72
N GLU A 79 -1.77 10.12 0.95
CA GLU A 79 -2.04 11.55 1.10
C GLU A 79 -1.70 12.05 2.50
N ALA A 80 -2.05 11.26 3.51
CA ALA A 80 -1.95 11.64 4.92
C ALA A 80 -1.72 10.42 5.79
N GLY A 81 -1.36 10.65 7.05
CA GLY A 81 -1.15 9.62 8.06
C GLY A 81 0.19 8.88 7.94
N SER A 82 0.61 8.19 8.99
CA SER A 82 1.86 7.44 9.06
C SER A 82 3.07 8.21 8.50
N ASP A 83 3.77 7.65 7.54
CA ASP A 83 4.94 8.25 6.90
C ASP A 83 4.63 8.97 5.58
N ALA A 84 3.35 9.25 5.28
CA ALA A 84 2.92 9.95 4.07
C ALA A 84 3.61 11.33 3.91
N TRP A 85 3.98 12.00 5.02
CA TRP A 85 4.73 13.26 5.01
C TRP A 85 6.02 13.18 4.20
N LYS A 86 6.64 11.99 4.07
CA LYS A 86 7.87 11.79 3.28
C LYS A 86 7.65 12.05 1.79
N ALA A 87 6.44 11.86 1.29
CA ALA A 87 6.10 12.15 -0.12
C ALA A 87 6.14 13.65 -0.46
N TYR A 88 5.98 14.49 0.55
CA TYR A 88 6.05 15.96 0.41
C TYR A 88 7.46 16.51 0.56
N MET A 89 8.44 15.66 0.84
CA MET A 89 9.84 16.03 1.05
C MET A 89 10.68 15.69 -0.19
N ARG A 90 11.57 16.60 -0.56
CA ARG A 90 12.60 16.28 -1.54
C ARG A 90 13.63 15.34 -0.91
N ARG A 91 13.81 14.18 -1.50
CA ARG A 91 14.83 13.22 -1.08
C ARG A 91 16.13 13.49 -1.83
N GLN A 92 17.22 13.57 -1.09
CA GLN A 92 18.55 13.76 -1.65
C GLN A 92 19.56 12.89 -0.87
N THR A 93 20.37 12.15 -1.59
CA THR A 93 21.54 11.48 -1.00
C THR A 93 22.73 12.40 -1.11
N CYS A 94 23.38 12.67 0.02
CA CYS A 94 24.60 13.48 0.09
C CYS A 94 25.72 12.63 0.67
N THR A 95 26.85 12.64 0.00
CA THR A 95 28.07 12.00 0.47
C THR A 95 29.17 13.05 0.50
N ILE A 96 29.85 13.18 1.63
CA ILE A 96 31.00 14.08 1.79
C ILE A 96 32.23 13.21 2.05
N ASN A 97 33.20 13.31 1.16
CA ASN A 97 34.50 12.69 1.37
C ASN A 97 35.45 13.69 2.06
N TRP A 98 35.84 13.40 3.30
CA TRP A 98 36.75 14.19 4.07
C TRP A 98 38.23 13.75 3.90
N GLY A 99 38.46 12.61 3.23
CA GLY A 99 39.80 12.09 2.95
C GLY A 99 40.40 12.68 1.69
N GLY A 100 41.71 12.56 1.56
CA GLY A 100 42.44 12.92 0.34
C GLY A 100 42.42 11.83 -0.73
N GLU A 101 41.88 10.64 -0.44
CA GLU A 101 41.81 9.52 -1.37
C GLU A 101 40.46 9.46 -2.07
N LEU A 102 40.44 8.94 -3.29
CA LEU A 102 39.23 8.70 -4.04
C LEU A 102 38.63 7.33 -3.64
N PRO A 103 37.52 7.29 -2.88
CA PRO A 103 36.87 6.04 -2.55
C PRO A 103 36.13 5.52 -3.79
N LEU A 104 36.68 4.50 -4.38
CA LEU A 104 36.07 3.84 -5.53
C LEU A 104 35.05 2.79 -5.07
N ALA A 105 34.10 2.46 -5.94
CA ALA A 105 33.19 1.35 -5.74
C ALA A 105 33.97 0.04 -5.53
N GLN A 106 33.38 -0.89 -4.78
CA GLN A 106 34.04 -2.16 -4.45
C GLN A 106 34.60 -2.87 -5.70
N GLY A 107 35.89 -3.20 -5.63
CA GLY A 107 36.56 -3.94 -6.72
C GLY A 107 37.04 -3.10 -7.89
N VAL A 108 36.78 -1.81 -7.93
CA VAL A 108 37.29 -0.90 -8.97
C VAL A 108 38.67 -0.39 -8.54
N LYS A 109 39.65 -0.58 -9.43
CA LYS A 109 41.00 0.00 -9.31
C LYS A 109 41.32 0.72 -10.61
N PHE A 110 41.89 1.89 -10.52
CA PHE A 110 42.51 2.58 -11.66
C PHE A 110 44.04 2.53 -11.42
N ASP A 111 44.74 1.87 -12.33
CA ASP A 111 46.19 1.99 -12.41
C ASP A 111 46.49 3.31 -13.14
N VAL A 112 46.85 4.32 -12.37
CA VAL A 112 47.34 5.59 -12.93
C VAL A 112 48.85 5.46 -12.94
N GLU A 113 49.46 5.33 -14.15
CA GLU A 113 50.88 5.49 -14.33
C GLU A 113 51.33 6.94 -14.13
#